data_2ebda5f4bb45f5d75c81ca0ccb7646d5
#
_entry.id   2ebda5f4bb45f5d75c81ca0ccb7646d5
#
_cell.length_a   1.000
_cell.length_b   1.000
_cell.length_c   1.000
_cell.angle_alpha   90.00
_cell.angle_beta   90.00
_cell.angle_gamma   90.00
#
_symmetry.space_group_name_H-M   'P 1'
#
loop_
_entity.id
_entity.type
_entity.pdbx_description
1 polymer ?
#
loop_
_entity_poly.entity_id
_entity_poly.type
_entity_poly.pdbx_seq_one_letter_code
_entity_poly.pdbx_strand_id
1 'polypeptide(L)'
;MRNIRKHSLPSTRSTSRTTDLMESFSAIKKRMKSVNDISQMTNAMQLVSSAKMRRSQLLHDSMYPFFLFCVESMQEMIRNNEHLDNPFFVLDQKQEGDTWKIGYYVLSGDQGLAGAYNNNMVKITEDHIRQKVMENSQKNISTTYELNVFGRLAREKLARLGYDVNADFSFPIAEPTYVDARQVSSIMRNRFLKDDYDLVYLLYTRMDSPVKMEPVALRLLPVDPKSISRLLPKDLEDAGMAVQKGDDLEYFPNSDAVFNYLIDSYTNAMVYGAMVDAYASEQTARLTAMENATDNAEEMMKKLELMSNRARQAKITTELTEIVNGAQQAEKM
;
A
#
# COMPACT_ATOMS: atom_id res chain seq x y z
N MET A 1 55.23 -56.37 -40.23
CA MET A 1 55.53 -55.24 -39.29
C MET A 1 54.35 -55.01 -38.42
N ARG A 2 54.45 -55.30 -37.12
CA ARG A 2 53.33 -55.41 -36.18
C ARG A 2 53.06 -54.07 -35.50
N ASN A 3 51.80 -53.58 -35.58
CA ASN A 3 51.27 -52.41 -34.84
C ASN A 3 51.05 -52.80 -33.40
N ILE A 4 51.70 -52.09 -32.46
CA ILE A 4 51.50 -52.23 -31.06
C ILE A 4 50.43 -51.14 -30.67
N ARG A 5 49.19 -51.56 -30.32
CA ARG A 5 48.17 -50.73 -29.73
C ARG A 5 48.51 -50.51 -28.25
N LYS A 6 48.74 -49.27 -27.88
CA LYS A 6 48.76 -48.85 -26.46
C LYS A 6 47.34 -48.77 -25.94
N HIS A 7 46.99 -49.60 -24.96
CA HIS A 7 45.80 -49.44 -24.15
C HIS A 7 46.02 -48.30 -23.18
N SER A 8 45.28 -47.21 -23.34
CA SER A 8 45.18 -46.15 -22.36
C SER A 8 44.10 -46.51 -21.32
N LEU A 9 44.45 -46.48 -20.05
CA LEU A 9 43.63 -46.72 -18.88
C LEU A 9 42.57 -45.61 -18.72
N PRO A 10 41.31 -45.93 -18.32
CA PRO A 10 40.32 -44.94 -17.98
C PRO A 10 40.32 -44.69 -16.49
N SER A 11 41.03 -43.66 -15.99
CA SER A 11 41.11 -43.37 -14.54
C SER A 11 40.75 -41.95 -14.12
N THR A 12 39.96 -41.20 -14.90
CA THR A 12 39.64 -39.80 -14.54
C THR A 12 38.15 -39.47 -14.38
N ARG A 13 37.24 -40.47 -14.50
CA ARG A 13 35.78 -40.21 -14.41
C ARG A 13 35.15 -40.36 -13.02
N SER A 14 35.83 -40.95 -12.04
CA SER A 14 35.23 -41.17 -10.70
C SER A 14 35.39 -39.97 -9.76
N THR A 15 36.51 -39.26 -9.82
CA THR A 15 36.81 -38.11 -8.96
C THR A 15 35.95 -36.88 -9.28
N SER A 16 35.55 -36.65 -10.55
CA SER A 16 34.69 -35.53 -10.90
C SER A 16 33.24 -35.70 -10.39
N ARG A 17 32.71 -36.93 -10.39
CA ARG A 17 31.35 -37.20 -9.92
C ARG A 17 31.19 -37.05 -8.42
N THR A 18 32.18 -37.41 -7.61
CA THR A 18 32.17 -37.25 -6.15
C THR A 18 32.29 -35.78 -5.75
N THR A 19 33.12 -35.01 -6.45
CA THR A 19 33.25 -33.57 -6.22
C THR A 19 31.95 -32.83 -6.57
N ASP A 20 31.34 -33.17 -7.70
CA ASP A 20 30.06 -32.60 -8.13
C ASP A 20 28.89 -32.93 -7.15
N LEU A 21 28.85 -34.15 -6.60
CA LEU A 21 27.84 -34.56 -5.60
C LEU A 21 28.09 -33.91 -4.24
N MET A 22 29.36 -33.70 -3.83
CA MET A 22 29.70 -32.99 -2.61
C MET A 22 29.35 -31.49 -2.71
N GLU A 23 29.63 -30.86 -3.84
CA GLU A 23 29.24 -29.49 -4.13
C GLU A 23 27.70 -29.33 -4.14
N SER A 24 26.98 -30.29 -4.77
CA SER A 24 25.53 -30.27 -4.78
C SER A 24 24.90 -30.39 -3.37
N PHE A 25 25.42 -31.30 -2.54
CA PHE A 25 24.94 -31.47 -1.16
C PHE A 25 25.20 -30.24 -0.29
N SER A 26 26.40 -29.66 -0.39
CA SER A 26 26.76 -28.42 0.33
C SER A 26 25.90 -27.24 -0.15
N ALA A 27 25.69 -27.12 -1.45
CA ALA A 27 24.82 -26.08 -2.02
C ALA A 27 23.37 -26.21 -1.54
N ILE A 28 22.82 -27.43 -1.47
CA ILE A 28 21.49 -27.71 -0.93
C ILE A 28 21.41 -27.27 0.54
N LYS A 29 22.40 -27.64 1.37
CA LYS A 29 22.43 -27.22 2.78
C LYS A 29 22.49 -25.69 2.95
N LYS A 30 23.29 -25.01 2.14
CA LYS A 30 23.37 -23.54 2.15
C LYS A 30 22.01 -22.92 1.78
N ARG A 31 21.34 -23.49 0.77
CA ARG A 31 20.01 -23.03 0.35
C ARG A 31 18.96 -23.28 1.43
N MET A 32 18.98 -24.45 2.10
CA MET A 32 18.12 -24.73 3.25
C MET A 32 18.28 -23.70 4.36
N LYS A 33 19.52 -23.35 4.70
CA LYS A 33 19.79 -22.30 5.71
C LYS A 33 19.19 -20.97 5.27
N SER A 34 19.41 -20.52 4.04
CA SER A 34 18.84 -19.26 3.53
C SER A 34 17.31 -19.25 3.55
N VAL A 35 16.66 -20.36 3.18
CA VAL A 35 15.20 -20.47 3.20
C VAL A 35 14.67 -20.43 4.63
N ASN A 36 15.35 -21.10 5.59
CA ASN A 36 15.00 -21.04 7.00
C ASN A 36 15.15 -19.62 7.57
N ASP A 37 16.22 -18.92 7.22
CA ASP A 37 16.43 -17.53 7.65
C ASP A 37 15.35 -16.60 7.09
N ILE A 38 14.92 -16.82 5.84
CA ILE A 38 13.79 -16.09 5.22
C ILE A 38 12.48 -16.39 5.97
N SER A 39 12.18 -17.66 6.25
CA SER A 39 10.97 -18.06 6.98
C SER A 39 10.89 -17.41 8.37
N GLN A 40 11.99 -17.39 9.10
CA GLN A 40 12.04 -16.72 10.41
C GLN A 40 11.80 -15.22 10.30
N MET A 41 12.40 -14.57 9.30
CA MET A 41 12.23 -13.13 9.06
C MET A 41 10.78 -12.80 8.65
N THR A 42 10.18 -13.57 7.73
CA THR A 42 8.80 -13.33 7.30
C THR A 42 7.80 -13.57 8.42
N ASN A 43 8.01 -14.59 9.25
CA ASN A 43 7.19 -14.86 10.44
C ASN A 43 7.28 -13.69 11.46
N ALA A 44 8.48 -13.18 11.74
CA ALA A 44 8.65 -12.03 12.61
C ALA A 44 7.92 -10.78 12.05
N MET A 45 8.03 -10.52 10.73
CA MET A 45 7.34 -9.41 10.08
C MET A 45 5.82 -9.59 10.07
N GLN A 46 5.31 -10.82 9.96
CA GLN A 46 3.90 -11.16 10.09
C GLN A 46 3.36 -10.77 11.47
N LEU A 47 4.08 -11.13 12.54
CA LEU A 47 3.69 -10.78 13.93
C LEU A 47 3.66 -9.27 14.15
N VAL A 48 4.67 -8.55 13.67
CA VAL A 48 4.73 -7.09 13.78
C VAL A 48 3.58 -6.43 13.02
N SER A 49 3.31 -6.87 11.78
CA SER A 49 2.22 -6.32 10.97
C SER A 49 0.84 -6.62 11.57
N SER A 50 0.65 -7.80 12.16
CA SER A 50 -0.58 -8.15 12.89
C SER A 50 -0.80 -7.22 14.10
N ALA A 51 0.25 -6.92 14.88
CA ALA A 51 0.15 -6.00 16.00
C ALA A 51 -0.20 -4.57 15.55
N LYS A 52 0.44 -4.10 14.48
CA LYS A 52 0.18 -2.78 13.89
C LYS A 52 -1.22 -2.67 13.29
N MET A 53 -1.73 -3.72 12.65
CA MET A 53 -3.09 -3.79 12.13
C MET A 53 -4.13 -3.68 13.26
N ARG A 54 -3.94 -4.43 14.36
CA ARG A 54 -4.85 -4.31 15.52
C ARG A 54 -4.85 -2.91 16.11
N ARG A 55 -3.67 -2.26 16.15
CA ARG A 55 -3.58 -0.88 16.64
C ARG A 55 -4.30 0.09 15.72
N SER A 56 -4.23 -0.08 14.40
CA SER A 56 -4.97 0.77 13.46
C SER A 56 -6.49 0.60 13.57
N GLN A 57 -6.98 -0.60 13.88
CA GLN A 57 -8.39 -0.80 14.17
C GLN A 57 -8.85 -0.01 15.41
N LEU A 58 -8.05 -0.01 16.49
CA LEU A 58 -8.35 0.79 17.67
C LEU A 58 -8.37 2.31 17.36
N LEU A 59 -7.46 2.78 16.51
CA LEU A 59 -7.46 4.17 16.05
C LEU A 59 -8.72 4.49 15.23
N HIS A 60 -9.10 3.62 14.31
CA HIS A 60 -10.32 3.75 13.53
C HIS A 60 -11.55 3.83 14.44
N ASP A 61 -11.71 2.86 15.35
CA ASP A 61 -12.88 2.77 16.23
C ASP A 61 -12.99 3.97 17.17
N SER A 62 -11.86 4.53 17.62
CA SER A 62 -11.82 5.71 18.47
C SER A 62 -12.17 7.00 17.72
N MET A 63 -11.86 7.08 16.44
CA MET A 63 -12.07 8.27 15.61
C MET A 63 -13.44 8.28 14.91
N TYR A 64 -13.98 7.11 14.61
CA TYR A 64 -15.19 6.95 13.81
C TYR A 64 -16.41 7.72 14.36
N PRO A 65 -16.69 7.74 15.68
CA PRO A 65 -17.80 8.55 16.22
C PRO A 65 -17.62 10.05 15.97
N PHE A 66 -16.39 10.57 16.09
CA PHE A 66 -16.09 11.97 15.79
C PHE A 66 -16.26 12.29 14.31
N PHE A 67 -15.83 11.40 13.44
CA PHE A 67 -16.03 11.50 12.00
C PHE A 67 -17.53 11.58 11.65
N LEU A 68 -18.34 10.66 12.19
CA LEU A 68 -19.79 10.66 11.98
C LEU A 68 -20.42 11.98 12.45
N PHE A 69 -20.05 12.44 13.64
CA PHE A 69 -20.53 13.72 14.16
C PHE A 69 -20.20 14.90 13.22
N CYS A 70 -18.99 14.96 12.67
CA CYS A 70 -18.62 16.00 11.70
C CYS A 70 -19.46 15.91 10.43
N VAL A 71 -19.69 14.71 9.91
CA VAL A 71 -20.49 14.48 8.69
C VAL A 71 -21.95 14.86 8.92
N GLU A 72 -22.56 14.43 10.03
CA GLU A 72 -23.94 14.76 10.41
C GLU A 72 -24.13 16.26 10.59
N SER A 73 -23.25 16.92 11.36
CA SER A 73 -23.31 18.36 11.58
C SER A 73 -23.19 19.15 10.28
N MET A 74 -22.32 18.68 9.37
CA MET A 74 -22.15 19.29 8.07
C MET A 74 -23.40 19.13 7.20
N GLN A 75 -24.02 17.94 7.20
CA GLN A 75 -25.27 17.72 6.47
C GLN A 75 -26.42 18.57 7.00
N GLU A 76 -26.54 18.67 8.31
CA GLU A 76 -27.57 19.50 8.95
C GLU A 76 -27.42 20.96 8.55
N MET A 77 -26.20 21.47 8.59
CA MET A 77 -25.91 22.84 8.21
C MET A 77 -26.21 23.12 6.74
N ILE A 78 -25.86 22.20 5.83
CA ILE A 78 -26.18 22.30 4.39
C ILE A 78 -27.68 22.30 4.17
N ARG A 79 -28.46 21.51 4.91
CA ARG A 79 -29.92 21.44 4.77
C ARG A 79 -30.60 22.72 5.23
N ASN A 80 -30.09 23.36 6.30
CA ASN A 80 -30.70 24.53 6.91
C ASN A 80 -30.31 25.85 6.24
N ASN A 81 -29.18 25.88 5.53
CA ASN A 81 -28.66 27.04 4.81
C ASN A 81 -28.59 26.76 3.31
N GLU A 82 -29.71 27.00 2.58
CA GLU A 82 -29.78 26.72 1.13
C GLU A 82 -28.81 27.58 0.27
N HIS A 83 -28.20 28.63 0.86
CA HIS A 83 -27.32 29.57 0.15
C HIS A 83 -25.97 29.73 0.89
N LEU A 84 -25.24 28.60 1.09
CA LEU A 84 -23.85 28.70 1.56
C LEU A 84 -22.97 29.21 0.42
N ASP A 85 -22.77 30.52 0.40
CA ASP A 85 -21.83 31.20 -0.50
C ASP A 85 -20.41 31.08 0.08
N ASN A 86 -19.97 29.83 0.30
CA ASN A 86 -18.68 29.53 0.88
C ASN A 86 -17.78 28.84 -0.16
N PRO A 87 -16.56 29.32 -0.35
CA PRO A 87 -15.64 28.80 -1.38
C PRO A 87 -15.40 27.30 -1.28
N PHE A 88 -15.53 26.71 -0.10
CA PHE A 88 -15.38 25.26 0.08
C PHE A 88 -16.50 24.39 -0.51
N PHE A 89 -17.63 24.99 -0.94
CA PHE A 89 -18.72 24.26 -1.62
C PHE A 89 -18.93 24.66 -3.06
N VAL A 90 -18.43 25.82 -3.44
CA VAL A 90 -18.59 26.32 -4.81
C VAL A 90 -17.58 25.60 -5.71
N LEU A 91 -18.09 24.87 -6.67
CA LEU A 91 -17.28 24.37 -7.78
C LEU A 91 -17.36 25.37 -8.91
N ASP A 92 -16.27 26.04 -9.20
CA ASP A 92 -16.16 26.93 -10.35
C ASP A 92 -16.53 26.22 -11.64
N GLN A 93 -17.30 26.89 -12.49
CA GLN A 93 -17.59 26.42 -13.81
C GLN A 93 -16.51 26.91 -14.77
N LYS A 94 -15.57 26.04 -15.08
CA LYS A 94 -14.53 26.35 -16.08
C LYS A 94 -15.13 26.36 -17.47
N GLN A 95 -14.74 27.36 -18.26
CA GLN A 95 -15.13 27.54 -19.64
C GLN A 95 -14.05 26.99 -20.60
N GLU A 96 -14.38 26.94 -21.89
CA GLU A 96 -13.41 26.59 -22.93
C GLU A 96 -12.21 27.53 -22.91
N GLY A 97 -11.00 27.00 -22.87
CA GLY A 97 -9.74 27.73 -22.78
C GLY A 97 -9.23 27.93 -21.35
N ASP A 98 -10.03 27.63 -20.32
CA ASP A 98 -9.59 27.67 -18.92
C ASP A 98 -8.66 26.50 -18.56
N THR A 99 -8.12 26.57 -17.35
CA THR A 99 -7.25 25.51 -16.80
C THR A 99 -7.76 25.06 -15.45
N TRP A 100 -7.92 23.74 -15.27
CA TRP A 100 -8.07 23.12 -13.96
C TRP A 100 -6.73 22.93 -13.29
N LYS A 101 -6.60 23.41 -12.07
CA LYS A 101 -5.45 23.19 -11.20
C LYS A 101 -5.80 22.15 -10.14
N ILE A 102 -5.19 20.99 -10.18
CA ILE A 102 -5.54 19.85 -9.32
C ILE A 102 -4.40 19.53 -8.37
N GLY A 103 -4.66 19.58 -7.06
CA GLY A 103 -3.76 19.08 -6.03
C GLY A 103 -4.08 17.61 -5.70
N TYR A 104 -3.14 16.70 -5.94
CA TYR A 104 -3.25 15.30 -5.55
C TYR A 104 -2.43 15.03 -4.31
N TYR A 105 -3.05 14.40 -3.32
CA TYR A 105 -2.40 13.90 -2.10
C TYR A 105 -2.51 12.38 -2.07
N VAL A 106 -1.38 11.70 -2.28
CA VAL A 106 -1.33 10.25 -2.49
C VAL A 106 -0.71 9.58 -1.27
N LEU A 107 -1.48 8.75 -0.57
CA LEU A 107 -1.01 8.00 0.60
C LEU A 107 -0.45 6.65 0.17
N SER A 108 0.87 6.46 0.32
CA SER A 108 1.55 5.19 0.03
C SER A 108 2.55 4.85 1.14
N GLY A 109 3.09 3.63 1.14
CA GLY A 109 4.01 3.18 2.16
C GLY A 109 5.46 3.60 1.94
N ASP A 110 6.21 3.72 3.04
CA ASP A 110 7.67 3.89 3.03
C ASP A 110 8.41 2.57 2.86
N GLN A 111 7.80 1.47 3.28
CA GLN A 111 8.41 0.15 3.32
C GLN A 111 7.81 -0.78 2.25
N GLY A 112 8.64 -1.64 1.70
CA GLY A 112 8.23 -2.70 0.79
C GLY A 112 7.58 -3.89 1.50
N LEU A 113 7.53 -5.00 0.79
CA LEU A 113 7.01 -6.28 1.27
C LEU A 113 5.51 -6.25 1.66
N ALA A 114 4.77 -5.28 1.15
CA ALA A 114 3.32 -5.14 1.32
C ALA A 114 2.54 -5.57 0.05
N GLY A 115 2.99 -6.63 -0.61
CA GLY A 115 2.34 -7.14 -1.82
C GLY A 115 2.18 -6.06 -2.91
N ALA A 116 0.99 -5.94 -3.45
CA ALA A 116 0.65 -4.99 -4.51
C ALA A 116 0.28 -3.59 -4.00
N TYR A 117 0.21 -3.34 -2.69
CA TYR A 117 -0.30 -2.10 -2.08
C TYR A 117 0.27 -0.83 -2.74
N ASN A 118 1.59 -0.65 -2.73
CA ASN A 118 2.22 0.54 -3.30
C ASN A 118 2.05 0.64 -4.83
N ASN A 119 2.04 -0.49 -5.52
CA ASN A 119 1.82 -0.51 -6.97
C ASN A 119 0.39 -0.11 -7.33
N ASN A 120 -0.60 -0.53 -6.55
CA ASN A 120 -1.99 -0.15 -6.73
C ASN A 120 -2.18 1.35 -6.52
N MET A 121 -1.49 1.96 -5.52
CA MET A 121 -1.53 3.42 -5.32
C MET A 121 -0.94 4.18 -6.50
N VAL A 122 0.17 3.73 -7.06
CA VAL A 122 0.73 4.32 -8.28
C VAL A 122 -0.28 4.22 -9.43
N LYS A 123 -0.85 3.03 -9.65
CA LYS A 123 -1.80 2.78 -10.72
C LYS A 123 -3.04 3.67 -10.63
N ILE A 124 -3.71 3.75 -9.48
CA ILE A 124 -4.89 4.60 -9.30
C ILE A 124 -4.56 6.08 -9.55
N THR A 125 -3.35 6.51 -9.14
CA THR A 125 -2.89 7.88 -9.39
C THR A 125 -2.76 8.16 -10.89
N GLU A 126 -2.09 7.29 -11.63
CA GLU A 126 -1.95 7.41 -13.09
C GLU A 126 -3.30 7.37 -13.81
N ASP A 127 -4.14 6.42 -13.45
CA ASP A 127 -5.45 6.23 -14.08
C ASP A 127 -6.36 7.45 -13.84
N HIS A 128 -6.39 7.97 -12.61
CA HIS A 128 -7.21 9.14 -12.29
C HIS A 128 -6.72 10.42 -12.95
N ILE A 129 -5.40 10.67 -12.98
CA ILE A 129 -4.82 11.82 -13.70
C ILE A 129 -5.17 11.74 -15.18
N ARG A 130 -4.94 10.57 -15.80
CA ARG A 130 -5.24 10.35 -17.21
C ARG A 130 -6.72 10.57 -17.53
N GLN A 131 -7.60 10.05 -16.68
CA GLN A 131 -9.05 10.24 -16.80
C GLN A 131 -9.40 11.73 -16.73
N LYS A 132 -8.89 12.48 -15.75
CA LYS A 132 -9.18 13.92 -15.59
C LYS A 132 -8.66 14.76 -16.75
N VAL A 133 -7.45 14.48 -17.21
CA VAL A 133 -6.89 15.16 -18.39
C VAL A 133 -7.74 14.87 -19.62
N MET A 134 -8.19 13.63 -19.83
CA MET A 134 -9.03 13.26 -20.97
C MET A 134 -10.42 13.91 -20.88
N GLU A 135 -11.10 13.85 -19.73
CA GLU A 135 -12.43 14.47 -19.51
C GLU A 135 -12.40 15.98 -19.78
N ASN A 136 -11.37 16.66 -19.32
CA ASN A 136 -11.23 18.12 -19.49
C ASN A 136 -10.83 18.48 -20.94
N SER A 137 -9.92 17.72 -21.55
CA SER A 137 -9.53 17.93 -22.95
C SER A 137 -10.72 17.81 -23.92
N GLN A 138 -11.69 16.94 -23.66
CA GLN A 138 -12.92 16.82 -24.45
C GLN A 138 -13.79 18.09 -24.39
N LYS A 139 -13.60 18.93 -23.38
CA LYS A 139 -14.29 20.21 -23.18
C LYS A 139 -13.41 21.41 -23.57
N ASN A 140 -12.28 21.18 -24.22
CA ASN A 140 -11.25 22.19 -24.52
C ASN A 140 -10.73 22.93 -23.26
N ILE A 141 -10.67 22.26 -22.12
CA ILE A 141 -10.14 22.79 -20.86
C ILE A 141 -8.81 22.11 -20.58
N SER A 142 -7.79 22.89 -20.28
CA SER A 142 -6.47 22.39 -19.87
C SER A 142 -6.48 21.85 -18.44
N THR A 143 -5.54 20.96 -18.11
CA THR A 143 -5.40 20.44 -16.76
C THR A 143 -3.94 20.52 -16.34
N THR A 144 -3.67 21.20 -15.25
CA THR A 144 -2.41 21.14 -14.51
C THR A 144 -2.61 20.42 -13.20
N TYR A 145 -1.59 19.74 -12.72
CA TYR A 145 -1.67 19.03 -11.45
C TYR A 145 -0.34 19.04 -10.71
N GLU A 146 -0.40 18.87 -9.40
CA GLU A 146 0.74 18.71 -8.52
C GLU A 146 0.55 17.45 -7.69
N LEU A 147 1.59 16.62 -7.58
CA LEU A 147 1.57 15.39 -6.80
C LEU A 147 2.27 15.58 -5.47
N ASN A 148 1.52 15.56 -4.38
CA ASN A 148 2.00 15.54 -3.01
C ASN A 148 1.94 14.10 -2.49
N VAL A 149 3.06 13.39 -2.48
CA VAL A 149 3.10 11.95 -2.22
C VAL A 149 3.64 11.66 -0.83
N PHE A 150 2.80 11.01 -0.01
CA PHE A 150 3.21 10.39 1.24
C PHE A 150 3.90 9.06 0.96
N GLY A 151 4.95 8.79 1.72
CA GLY A 151 5.72 7.57 1.57
C GLY A 151 6.68 7.60 0.37
N ARG A 152 7.79 6.92 0.57
CA ARG A 152 8.92 6.95 -0.37
C ARG A 152 8.66 6.16 -1.66
N LEU A 153 8.01 4.98 -1.53
CA LEU A 153 7.96 4.01 -2.64
C LEU A 153 7.15 4.49 -3.84
N ALA A 154 5.95 5.04 -3.62
CA ALA A 154 5.17 5.59 -4.73
C ALA A 154 5.78 6.88 -5.27
N ARG A 155 6.36 7.73 -4.39
CA ARG A 155 7.09 8.94 -4.79
C ARG A 155 8.21 8.62 -5.80
N GLU A 156 9.12 7.71 -5.45
CA GLU A 156 10.21 7.32 -6.33
C GLU A 156 9.72 6.68 -7.63
N LYS A 157 8.64 5.91 -7.57
CA LYS A 157 8.08 5.24 -8.75
C LYS A 157 7.40 6.23 -9.68
N LEU A 158 6.57 7.15 -9.17
CA LEU A 158 5.92 8.19 -9.96
C LEU A 158 6.95 9.12 -10.61
N ALA A 159 7.98 9.54 -9.87
CA ALA A 159 9.07 10.34 -10.42
C ALA A 159 9.82 9.61 -11.56
N ARG A 160 10.09 8.30 -11.43
CA ARG A 160 10.69 7.49 -12.52
C ARG A 160 9.79 7.35 -13.74
N LEU A 161 8.47 7.40 -13.56
CA LEU A 161 7.50 7.39 -14.66
C LEU A 161 7.35 8.76 -15.34
N GLY A 162 8.06 9.78 -14.85
CA GLY A 162 8.09 11.11 -15.45
C GLY A 162 7.02 12.06 -14.92
N TYR A 163 6.34 11.71 -13.83
CA TYR A 163 5.40 12.61 -13.16
C TYR A 163 6.16 13.65 -12.33
N ASP A 164 5.67 14.90 -12.36
CA ASP A 164 6.19 15.97 -11.51
C ASP A 164 5.66 15.81 -10.08
N VAL A 165 6.55 15.33 -9.20
CA VAL A 165 6.25 15.09 -7.79
C VAL A 165 6.85 16.22 -6.97
N ASN A 166 6.02 16.85 -6.15
CA ASN A 166 6.45 17.93 -5.27
C ASN A 166 7.56 17.46 -4.31
N ALA A 167 8.78 18.00 -4.53
CA ALA A 167 9.95 17.62 -3.74
C ALA A 167 9.90 18.16 -2.30
N ASP A 168 9.24 19.31 -2.10
CA ASP A 168 9.13 19.97 -0.79
C ASP A 168 8.10 19.32 0.12
N PHE A 169 7.17 18.53 -0.45
CA PHE A 169 6.21 17.77 0.32
C PHE A 169 6.82 16.44 0.76
N SER A 170 7.22 16.36 2.01
CA SER A 170 7.78 15.13 2.60
C SER A 170 7.10 14.83 3.93
N PHE A 171 6.13 13.91 3.88
CA PHE A 171 5.51 13.35 5.08
C PHE A 171 5.81 11.85 5.12
N PRO A 172 6.57 11.37 6.13
CA PRO A 172 6.75 9.95 6.35
C PRO A 172 5.42 9.33 6.81
N ILE A 173 5.10 8.16 6.31
CA ILE A 173 3.99 7.38 6.84
C ILE A 173 4.50 6.53 8.00
N ALA A 174 4.40 7.09 9.19
CA ALA A 174 4.46 6.37 10.45
C ALA A 174 3.03 5.99 10.90
N GLU A 175 2.88 5.58 12.15
CA GLU A 175 1.55 5.46 12.76
C GLU A 175 0.83 6.81 12.71
N PRO A 176 -0.35 6.90 12.08
CA PRO A 176 -1.04 8.17 11.84
C PRO A 176 -1.46 8.84 13.15
N THR A 177 -1.21 10.15 13.26
CA THR A 177 -1.70 10.96 14.37
C THR A 177 -2.66 12.03 13.88
N TYR A 178 -3.60 12.43 14.75
CA TYR A 178 -4.52 13.51 14.43
C TYR A 178 -3.80 14.86 14.21
N VAL A 179 -2.64 15.03 14.85
CA VAL A 179 -1.81 16.24 14.69
C VAL A 179 -1.26 16.31 13.27
N ASP A 180 -0.73 15.20 12.75
CA ASP A 180 -0.22 15.12 11.38
C ASP A 180 -1.34 15.37 10.36
N ALA A 181 -2.49 14.75 10.56
CA ALA A 181 -3.66 14.94 9.70
C ALA A 181 -4.14 16.40 9.69
N ARG A 182 -4.19 17.05 10.86
CA ARG A 182 -4.53 18.47 10.99
C ARG A 182 -3.52 19.37 10.26
N GLN A 183 -2.24 19.07 10.35
CA GLN A 183 -1.20 19.83 9.66
C GLN A 183 -1.36 19.71 8.14
N VAL A 184 -1.53 18.50 7.64
CA VAL A 184 -1.70 18.24 6.21
C VAL A 184 -3.00 18.87 5.68
N SER A 185 -4.13 18.68 6.37
CA SER A 185 -5.40 19.26 5.95
C SER A 185 -5.37 20.79 5.95
N SER A 186 -4.64 21.40 6.88
CA SER A 186 -4.42 22.86 6.89
C SER A 186 -3.64 23.31 5.64
N ILE A 187 -2.62 22.56 5.22
CA ILE A 187 -1.88 22.85 3.98
C ILE A 187 -2.83 22.77 2.78
N MET A 188 -3.65 21.70 2.69
CA MET A 188 -4.61 21.52 1.62
C MET A 188 -5.61 22.67 1.53
N ARG A 189 -6.23 23.04 2.66
CA ARG A 189 -7.19 24.16 2.70
C ARG A 189 -6.57 25.51 2.35
N ASN A 190 -5.38 25.79 2.90
CA ASN A 190 -4.69 27.06 2.62
C ASN A 190 -4.30 27.20 1.15
N ARG A 191 -3.86 26.12 0.50
CA ARG A 191 -3.54 26.15 -0.94
C ARG A 191 -4.78 26.25 -1.81
N PHE A 192 -5.89 25.64 -1.38
CA PHE A 192 -7.18 25.78 -2.04
C PHE A 192 -7.69 27.24 -1.93
N LEU A 193 -7.66 27.84 -0.75
CA LEU A 193 -8.11 29.24 -0.54
C LEU A 193 -7.23 30.30 -1.22
N LYS A 194 -5.98 29.94 -1.58
CA LYS A 194 -5.06 30.82 -2.33
C LYS A 194 -5.17 30.63 -3.84
N ASP A 195 -6.14 29.87 -4.32
CA ASP A 195 -6.31 29.54 -5.73
C ASP A 195 -5.08 28.81 -6.36
N ASP A 196 -4.25 28.17 -5.50
CA ASP A 196 -3.21 27.28 -6.02
C ASP A 196 -3.83 26.02 -6.63
N TYR A 197 -4.97 25.56 -6.07
CA TYR A 197 -5.76 24.44 -6.57
C TYR A 197 -7.23 24.80 -6.69
N ASP A 198 -7.86 24.40 -7.78
CA ASP A 198 -9.32 24.42 -7.93
C ASP A 198 -9.97 23.13 -7.38
N LEU A 199 -9.20 22.02 -7.38
CA LEU A 199 -9.64 20.72 -6.90
C LEU A 199 -8.54 20.09 -6.05
N VAL A 200 -8.93 19.49 -4.93
CA VAL A 200 -8.02 18.69 -4.09
C VAL A 200 -8.54 17.27 -3.99
N TYR A 201 -7.71 16.32 -4.44
CA TYR A 201 -7.98 14.89 -4.34
C TYR A 201 -7.08 14.21 -3.32
N LEU A 202 -7.69 13.35 -2.51
CA LEU A 202 -7.01 12.47 -1.57
C LEU A 202 -7.08 11.04 -2.13
N LEU A 203 -5.93 10.45 -2.45
CA LEU A 203 -5.81 9.10 -2.97
C LEU A 203 -5.27 8.19 -1.87
N TYR A 204 -6.04 7.18 -1.50
CA TYR A 204 -5.68 6.25 -0.44
C TYR A 204 -6.33 4.89 -0.65
N THR A 205 -5.92 3.88 0.10
CA THR A 205 -6.61 2.60 0.10
C THR A 205 -7.62 2.59 1.23
N ARG A 206 -8.92 2.60 0.88
CA ARG A 206 -10.02 2.46 1.82
C ARG A 206 -10.10 1.02 2.30
N MET A 207 -10.31 0.84 3.59
CA MET A 207 -10.43 -0.46 4.22
C MET A 207 -11.86 -0.69 4.71
N ASP A 208 -12.70 -1.32 3.89
CA ASP A 208 -14.05 -1.75 4.33
C ASP A 208 -13.95 -2.95 5.28
N SER A 209 -12.97 -3.82 5.07
CA SER A 209 -12.62 -4.97 5.93
C SER A 209 -11.21 -5.47 5.61
N PRO A 210 -10.60 -6.35 6.45
CA PRO A 210 -9.29 -6.94 6.16
C PRO A 210 -9.22 -7.71 4.82
N VAL A 211 -10.35 -8.14 4.30
CA VAL A 211 -10.46 -8.86 3.01
C VAL A 211 -10.81 -7.91 1.86
N LYS A 212 -11.43 -6.77 2.15
CA LYS A 212 -11.89 -5.83 1.15
C LYS A 212 -11.20 -4.47 1.32
N MET A 213 -10.15 -4.29 0.56
CA MET A 213 -9.36 -3.06 0.49
C MET A 213 -9.36 -2.55 -0.95
N GLU A 214 -9.72 -1.29 -1.14
CA GLU A 214 -9.88 -0.69 -2.46
C GLU A 214 -9.14 0.65 -2.54
N PRO A 215 -8.23 0.84 -3.51
CA PRO A 215 -7.66 2.14 -3.80
C PRO A 215 -8.74 3.08 -4.34
N VAL A 216 -8.87 4.25 -3.73
CA VAL A 216 -9.88 5.24 -4.07
C VAL A 216 -9.26 6.62 -4.29
N ALA A 217 -9.90 7.43 -5.15
CA ALA A 217 -9.62 8.84 -5.33
C ALA A 217 -10.82 9.64 -4.82
N LEU A 218 -10.67 10.27 -3.68
CA LEU A 218 -11.69 11.07 -3.03
C LEU A 218 -11.47 12.54 -3.33
N ARG A 219 -12.47 13.24 -3.88
CA ARG A 219 -12.44 14.71 -3.94
C ARG A 219 -12.69 15.25 -2.53
N LEU A 220 -11.67 15.88 -1.96
CA LEU A 220 -11.75 16.48 -0.64
C LEU A 220 -12.27 17.92 -0.72
N LEU A 221 -11.80 18.69 -1.68
CA LEU A 221 -12.17 20.10 -1.90
C LEU A 221 -12.39 20.40 -3.39
N PRO A 222 -13.35 21.26 -3.73
CA PRO A 222 -14.43 21.68 -2.87
C PRO A 222 -15.30 20.50 -2.46
N VAL A 223 -15.93 20.61 -1.31
CA VAL A 223 -16.77 19.55 -0.72
C VAL A 223 -18.03 19.41 -1.58
N ASP A 224 -18.34 18.20 -2.01
CA ASP A 224 -19.59 17.93 -2.70
C ASP A 224 -20.68 17.54 -1.69
N PRO A 225 -21.73 18.38 -1.53
CA PRO A 225 -22.82 18.08 -0.59
C PRO A 225 -23.47 16.72 -0.81
N LYS A 226 -23.53 16.26 -2.06
CA LYS A 226 -24.09 14.93 -2.41
C LYS A 226 -23.17 13.79 -1.99
N SER A 227 -21.85 14.03 -1.95
CA SER A 227 -20.89 13.03 -1.53
C SER A 227 -20.88 12.87 0.00
N ILE A 228 -21.15 13.92 0.76
CA ILE A 228 -21.25 13.85 2.22
C ILE A 228 -22.34 12.86 2.64
N SER A 229 -23.51 12.87 1.98
CA SER A 229 -24.61 11.94 2.29
C SER A 229 -24.24 10.48 2.11
N ARG A 230 -23.30 10.17 1.21
CA ARG A 230 -22.84 8.80 0.95
C ARG A 230 -21.81 8.29 1.96
N LEU A 231 -21.30 9.16 2.82
CA LEU A 231 -20.32 8.78 3.84
C LEU A 231 -20.98 8.23 5.11
N LEU A 232 -22.29 8.46 5.28
CA LEU A 232 -23.03 7.86 6.39
C LEU A 232 -23.33 6.38 6.11
N PRO A 233 -23.27 5.53 7.14
CA PRO A 233 -23.78 4.18 7.05
C PRO A 233 -25.25 4.19 6.68
N LYS A 234 -25.65 3.26 5.79
CA LYS A 234 -27.05 3.13 5.37
C LYS A 234 -28.01 2.90 6.54
N ASP A 235 -27.53 2.22 7.57
CA ASP A 235 -28.30 1.95 8.79
C ASP A 235 -28.62 3.24 9.57
N LEU A 236 -27.82 4.30 9.45
CA LEU A 236 -28.08 5.61 10.04
C LEU A 236 -28.95 6.49 9.12
N GLU A 237 -28.86 6.31 7.79
CA GLU A 237 -29.82 6.92 6.86
C GLU A 237 -31.23 6.36 7.08
N ASP A 238 -31.35 5.04 7.28
CA ASP A 238 -32.64 4.35 7.49
C ASP A 238 -33.17 4.51 8.93
N ALA A 239 -32.32 4.70 9.93
CA ALA A 239 -32.72 4.87 11.33
C ALA A 239 -33.39 6.21 11.63
N GLY A 240 -33.52 7.08 10.60
CA GLY A 240 -34.27 8.33 10.77
C GLY A 240 -33.73 9.20 11.91
N MET A 241 -32.41 9.29 12.10
CA MET A 241 -31.80 10.46 12.69
C MET A 241 -31.93 11.65 11.72
N ALA A 242 -33.06 11.67 11.02
CA ALA A 242 -33.64 12.87 10.46
C ALA A 242 -33.94 13.74 11.66
N VAL A 243 -32.98 14.62 12.01
CA VAL A 243 -33.30 15.80 12.79
C VAL A 243 -34.57 16.36 12.17
N GLN A 244 -35.64 16.37 12.95
CA GLN A 244 -36.95 16.87 12.46
C GLN A 244 -36.71 18.26 11.91
N LYS A 245 -37.11 18.47 10.66
CA LYS A 245 -37.13 19.78 10.03
C LYS A 245 -38.03 20.62 10.90
N GLY A 246 -37.49 21.41 11.81
CA GLY A 246 -38.41 22.05 12.72
C GLY A 246 -37.94 23.05 13.71
N ASP A 247 -36.68 23.25 13.96
CA ASP A 247 -36.30 24.37 14.81
C ASP A 247 -35.32 25.27 14.07
N ASP A 248 -35.60 26.57 14.05
CA ASP A 248 -34.68 27.60 13.60
C ASP A 248 -33.43 27.53 14.47
N LEU A 249 -32.41 26.77 14.00
CA LEU A 249 -31.13 26.64 14.71
C LEU A 249 -30.44 28.00 14.69
N GLU A 250 -30.24 28.58 15.85
CA GLU A 250 -29.43 29.77 16.01
C GLU A 250 -27.96 29.39 16.09
N TYR A 251 -27.18 29.86 15.13
CA TYR A 251 -25.73 29.65 15.10
C TYR A 251 -25.01 30.80 15.80
N PHE A 252 -24.21 30.49 16.81
CA PHE A 252 -23.43 31.48 17.55
C PHE A 252 -21.92 31.37 17.24
N PRO A 253 -21.20 32.48 16.91
CA PRO A 253 -21.66 33.85 16.77
C PRO A 253 -22.47 34.15 15.50
N ASN A 254 -22.30 33.37 14.43
CA ASN A 254 -23.02 33.39 13.17
C ASN A 254 -22.82 32.09 12.41
N SER A 255 -23.61 31.83 11.36
CA SER A 255 -23.55 30.61 10.55
C SER A 255 -22.18 30.40 9.87
N ASP A 256 -21.58 31.49 9.37
CA ASP A 256 -20.28 31.39 8.65
C ASP A 256 -19.14 30.95 9.57
N ALA A 257 -19.09 31.47 10.81
CA ALA A 257 -18.06 31.09 11.78
C ALA A 257 -18.20 29.61 12.19
N VAL A 258 -19.42 29.15 12.45
CA VAL A 258 -19.70 27.75 12.78
C VAL A 258 -19.37 26.87 11.59
N PHE A 259 -19.73 27.30 10.40
CA PHE A 259 -19.45 26.57 9.17
C PHE A 259 -17.94 26.42 8.90
N ASN A 260 -17.17 27.50 9.00
CA ASN A 260 -15.71 27.43 8.85
C ASN A 260 -15.06 26.46 9.86
N TYR A 261 -15.56 26.45 11.11
CA TYR A 261 -15.11 25.50 12.11
C TYR A 261 -15.45 24.04 11.75
N LEU A 262 -16.67 23.83 11.24
CA LEU A 262 -17.09 22.48 10.80
C LEU A 262 -16.31 22.00 9.59
N ILE A 263 -16.01 22.87 8.62
CA ILE A 263 -15.15 22.53 7.46
C ILE A 263 -13.76 22.12 7.91
N ASP A 264 -13.18 22.86 8.85
CA ASP A 264 -11.88 22.50 9.41
C ASP A 264 -11.92 21.12 10.08
N SER A 265 -12.94 20.89 10.91
CA SER A 265 -13.11 19.63 11.61
C SER A 265 -13.38 18.47 10.66
N TYR A 266 -14.24 18.67 9.66
CA TYR A 266 -14.54 17.69 8.62
C TYR A 266 -13.31 17.32 7.81
N THR A 267 -12.58 18.31 7.29
CA THR A 267 -11.37 18.03 6.49
C THR A 267 -10.28 17.35 7.30
N ASN A 268 -10.10 17.74 8.58
CA ASN A 268 -9.18 17.07 9.50
C ASN A 268 -9.58 15.60 9.72
N ALA A 269 -10.87 15.34 9.96
CA ALA A 269 -11.40 13.99 10.18
C ALA A 269 -11.26 13.12 8.93
N MET A 270 -11.55 13.68 7.74
CA MET A 270 -11.39 12.97 6.46
C MET A 270 -9.94 12.59 6.17
N VAL A 271 -9.00 13.52 6.37
CA VAL A 271 -7.57 13.24 6.16
C VAL A 271 -7.07 12.23 7.18
N TYR A 272 -7.47 12.36 8.46
CA TYR A 272 -7.08 11.40 9.49
C TYR A 272 -7.64 10.01 9.22
N GLY A 273 -8.92 9.90 8.86
CA GLY A 273 -9.54 8.63 8.48
C GLY A 273 -8.83 7.95 7.31
N ALA A 274 -8.52 8.73 6.26
CA ALA A 274 -7.77 8.22 5.12
C ALA A 274 -6.34 7.75 5.48
N MET A 275 -5.67 8.46 6.40
CA MET A 275 -4.35 8.04 6.90
C MET A 275 -4.44 6.74 7.72
N VAL A 276 -5.47 6.58 8.55
CA VAL A 276 -5.70 5.35 9.33
C VAL A 276 -6.03 4.19 8.40
N ASP A 277 -6.92 4.38 7.44
CA ASP A 277 -7.27 3.37 6.44
C ASP A 277 -6.07 2.94 5.59
N ALA A 278 -5.29 3.90 5.11
CA ALA A 278 -4.07 3.64 4.34
C ALA A 278 -3.06 2.83 5.15
N TYR A 279 -2.85 3.19 6.42
CA TYR A 279 -1.95 2.48 7.33
C TYR A 279 -2.46 1.06 7.63
N ALA A 280 -3.75 0.90 7.95
CA ALA A 280 -4.37 -0.39 8.17
C ALA A 280 -4.26 -1.30 6.94
N SER A 281 -4.56 -0.76 5.76
CA SER A 281 -4.47 -1.48 4.49
C SER A 281 -3.03 -1.90 4.16
N GLU A 282 -2.05 -1.04 4.40
CA GLU A 282 -0.63 -1.37 4.22
C GLU A 282 -0.19 -2.51 5.14
N GLN A 283 -0.55 -2.46 6.44
CA GLN A 283 -0.20 -3.50 7.39
C GLN A 283 -0.90 -4.83 7.08
N THR A 284 -2.16 -4.79 6.65
CA THR A 284 -2.93 -5.97 6.23
C THR A 284 -2.33 -6.60 4.97
N ALA A 285 -2.01 -5.79 3.97
CA ALA A 285 -1.35 -6.28 2.76
C ALA A 285 0.03 -6.89 3.05
N ARG A 286 0.78 -6.30 3.98
CA ARG A 286 2.07 -6.85 4.43
C ARG A 286 1.88 -8.14 5.21
N LEU A 287 0.90 -8.22 6.11
CA LEU A 287 0.56 -9.44 6.84
C LEU A 287 0.31 -10.60 5.89
N THR A 288 -0.59 -10.42 4.94
CA THR A 288 -0.93 -11.46 3.93
C THR A 288 0.27 -11.82 3.04
N ALA A 289 1.08 -10.83 2.65
CA ALA A 289 2.27 -11.09 1.84
C ALA A 289 3.33 -11.89 2.60
N MET A 290 3.50 -11.63 3.91
CA MET A 290 4.43 -12.36 4.76
C MET A 290 3.94 -13.77 5.09
N GLU A 291 2.64 -13.95 5.30
CA GLU A 291 2.01 -15.26 5.47
C GLU A 291 2.26 -16.15 4.24
N ASN A 292 1.93 -15.66 3.06
CA ASN A 292 2.22 -16.38 1.81
C ASN A 292 3.72 -16.68 1.60
N ALA A 293 4.60 -15.76 2.01
CA ALA A 293 6.04 -15.96 1.91
C ALA A 293 6.55 -17.04 2.88
N THR A 294 5.97 -17.10 4.10
CA THR A 294 6.28 -18.14 5.11
C THR A 294 5.84 -19.51 4.62
N ASP A 295 4.60 -19.64 4.12
CA ASP A 295 4.06 -20.89 3.58
C ASP A 295 4.90 -21.40 2.41
N ASN A 296 5.28 -20.51 1.47
CA ASN A 296 6.15 -20.85 0.36
C ASN A 296 7.56 -21.30 0.82
N ALA A 297 8.08 -20.68 1.87
CA ALA A 297 9.37 -21.07 2.45
C ALA A 297 9.30 -22.45 3.10
N GLU A 298 8.23 -22.77 3.81
CA GLU A 298 8.01 -24.11 4.39
C GLU A 298 7.89 -25.20 3.32
N GLU A 299 7.13 -24.93 2.24
CA GLU A 299 7.03 -25.86 1.12
C GLU A 299 8.40 -26.10 0.45
N MET A 300 9.18 -25.02 0.28
CA MET A 300 10.53 -25.12 -0.27
C MET A 300 11.46 -25.92 0.64
N MET A 301 11.36 -25.74 1.97
CA MET A 301 12.13 -26.50 2.95
C MET A 301 11.86 -28.00 2.81
N LYS A 302 10.60 -28.43 2.74
CA LYS A 302 10.20 -29.84 2.57
C LYS A 302 10.84 -30.43 1.29
N LYS A 303 10.80 -29.67 0.19
CA LYS A 303 11.46 -30.08 -1.09
C LYS A 303 12.97 -30.22 -0.95
N LEU A 304 13.64 -29.24 -0.31
CA LEU A 304 15.07 -29.24 -0.09
C LEU A 304 15.52 -30.37 0.85
N GLU A 305 14.74 -30.71 1.87
CA GLU A 305 15.00 -31.85 2.76
C GLU A 305 15.02 -33.18 2.01
N LEU A 306 14.03 -33.40 1.14
CA LEU A 306 14.01 -34.59 0.27
C LEU A 306 15.22 -34.65 -0.67
N MET A 307 15.59 -33.51 -1.28
CA MET A 307 16.78 -33.41 -2.14
C MET A 307 18.06 -33.69 -1.33
N SER A 308 18.18 -33.10 -0.14
CA SER A 308 19.31 -33.29 0.76
C SER A 308 19.49 -34.74 1.16
N ASN A 309 18.39 -35.44 1.52
CA ASN A 309 18.42 -36.87 1.87
C ASN A 309 18.85 -37.73 0.69
N ARG A 310 18.34 -37.47 -0.54
CA ARG A 310 18.77 -38.16 -1.76
C ARG A 310 20.26 -37.93 -2.07
N ALA A 311 20.70 -36.67 -1.98
CA ALA A 311 22.11 -36.32 -2.23
C ALA A 311 23.04 -36.97 -1.18
N ARG A 312 22.62 -37.03 0.09
CA ARG A 312 23.35 -37.75 1.15
C ARG A 312 23.45 -39.23 0.90
N GLN A 313 22.37 -39.90 0.51
CA GLN A 313 22.38 -41.32 0.17
C GLN A 313 23.28 -41.61 -1.03
N ALA A 314 23.19 -40.82 -2.10
CA ALA A 314 24.04 -40.96 -3.27
C ALA A 314 25.54 -40.78 -2.92
N LYS A 315 25.85 -39.79 -2.04
CA LYS A 315 27.20 -39.55 -1.56
C LYS A 315 27.74 -40.77 -0.80
N ILE A 316 26.98 -41.31 0.17
CA ILE A 316 27.35 -42.49 0.96
C ILE A 316 27.58 -43.70 0.02
N THR A 317 26.68 -43.92 -0.95
CA THR A 317 26.81 -45.02 -1.92
C THR A 317 28.09 -44.90 -2.76
N THR A 318 28.42 -43.69 -3.21
CA THR A 318 29.65 -43.44 -3.97
C THR A 318 30.89 -43.69 -3.12
N GLU A 319 30.94 -43.15 -1.89
CA GLU A 319 32.05 -43.35 -0.95
C GLU A 319 32.25 -44.84 -0.64
N LEU A 320 31.19 -45.61 -0.37
CA LEU A 320 31.26 -47.06 -0.15
C LEU A 320 31.78 -47.79 -1.40
N THR A 321 31.30 -47.41 -2.59
CA THR A 321 31.74 -48.03 -3.85
C THR A 321 33.23 -47.76 -4.11
N GLU A 322 33.72 -46.56 -3.80
CA GLU A 322 35.13 -46.20 -3.90
C GLU A 322 36.00 -47.02 -2.95
N ILE A 323 35.56 -47.18 -1.69
CA ILE A 323 36.28 -48.00 -0.69
C ILE A 323 36.35 -49.48 -1.13
N VAL A 324 35.24 -50.06 -1.59
CA VAL A 324 35.18 -51.44 -2.06
C VAL A 324 36.06 -51.66 -3.28
N ASN A 325 36.01 -50.74 -4.25
CA ASN A 325 36.85 -50.82 -5.44
C ASN A 325 38.35 -50.65 -5.09
N GLY A 326 38.67 -49.79 -4.17
CA GLY A 326 40.04 -49.61 -3.66
C GLY A 326 40.57 -50.86 -2.93
N ALA A 327 39.76 -51.51 -2.10
CA ALA A 327 40.09 -52.76 -1.43
C ALA A 327 40.31 -53.91 -2.43
N GLN A 328 39.45 -54.07 -3.42
CA GLN A 328 39.60 -55.10 -4.46
C GLN A 328 40.83 -54.87 -5.34
N GLN A 329 41.29 -53.65 -5.55
CA GLN A 329 42.51 -53.35 -6.25
C GLN A 329 43.76 -53.69 -5.42
N ALA A 330 43.72 -53.45 -4.11
CA ALA A 330 44.79 -53.77 -3.17
C ALA A 330 44.99 -55.30 -2.99
N GLU A 331 43.90 -56.10 -3.05
CA GLU A 331 43.99 -57.57 -3.02
C GLU A 331 44.57 -58.20 -4.32
N LYS A 332 44.56 -57.47 -5.44
CA LYS A 332 45.07 -57.94 -6.70
C LYS A 332 46.52 -57.57 -6.99
N MET A 333 47.17 -56.84 -6.08
CA MET A 333 48.62 -56.50 -6.07
C MET A 333 49.40 -57.42 -5.16
#